data_5147244bb748af623db5fa2dfa333103
#
_entry.id   5147244bb748af623db5fa2dfa333103
#
_cell.length_a   1.000
_cell.length_b   1.000
_cell.length_c   1.000
_cell.angle_alpha   90.00
_cell.angle_beta   90.00
_cell.angle_gamma   90.00
#
_symmetry.space_group_name_H-M   'P 1'
#
loop_
_entity.id
_entity.type
_entity.pdbx_description
1 polymer ?
#
loop_
_entity_poly.entity_id
_entity_poly.type
_entity_poly.pdbx_seq_one_letter_code
_entity_poly.pdbx_strand_id
1 'polypeptide(L)'
;MTSGSARKIDAGRIAVPGTVLGIGLGGFVDGILLHQILQWHHMLSSTNTDNIGVRYYPVDTVPGLRMNTLWDGLFHAFTWLAVLIGLSLLYSRVLHSRGRVWRSRELWGWILLGWGVFNLVEGVIDHHLLGIHHVRTGPYQTWWDLGFLLLGALLVAGGWLLRRGGGPVELCDEDERGRGRGPAVPMS
;
A
#
# COMPACT_ATOMS: atom_id res chain seq x y z
N MET A 1 -28.14 -32.53 17.77
CA MET A 1 -27.30 -32.22 16.59
C MET A 1 -27.50 -30.73 16.24
N THR A 2 -26.72 -29.87 16.87
CA THR A 2 -26.71 -28.44 16.58
C THR A 2 -25.64 -28.18 15.51
N SER A 3 -26.09 -27.97 14.27
CA SER A 3 -25.26 -27.52 13.17
C SER A 3 -24.64 -26.17 13.55
N GLY A 4 -23.40 -26.20 14.00
CA GLY A 4 -22.61 -25.01 14.21
C GLY A 4 -22.40 -24.31 12.86
N SER A 5 -23.18 -23.28 12.61
CA SER A 5 -22.95 -22.37 11.50
C SER A 5 -21.53 -21.81 11.62
N ALA A 6 -20.60 -22.40 10.87
CA ALA A 6 -19.26 -21.84 10.71
C ALA A 6 -19.43 -20.40 10.16
N ARG A 7 -19.32 -19.41 11.07
CA ARG A 7 -19.42 -17.99 10.71
C ARG A 7 -18.30 -17.72 9.72
N LYS A 8 -18.66 -17.56 8.42
CA LYS A 8 -17.72 -17.14 7.37
C LYS A 8 -16.97 -15.94 7.88
N ILE A 9 -15.67 -16.11 8.11
CA ILE A 9 -14.81 -15.05 8.59
C ILE A 9 -14.59 -14.10 7.43
N ASP A 10 -15.01 -12.87 7.63
CA ASP A 10 -14.91 -11.81 6.65
C ASP A 10 -13.43 -11.55 6.29
N ALA A 11 -13.00 -12.10 5.14
CA ALA A 11 -11.66 -11.86 4.59
C ALA A 11 -11.40 -10.35 4.32
N GLY A 12 -12.45 -9.52 4.29
CA GLY A 12 -12.35 -8.08 4.17
C GLY A 12 -11.70 -7.36 5.35
N ARG A 13 -11.52 -8.01 6.50
CA ARG A 13 -11.02 -7.31 7.70
C ARG A 13 -9.59 -6.81 7.61
N ILE A 14 -8.72 -7.42 6.79
CA ILE A 14 -7.33 -6.97 6.57
C ILE A 14 -7.15 -6.14 5.28
N ALA A 15 -8.16 -6.08 4.43
CA ALA A 15 -8.11 -5.38 3.15
C ALA A 15 -7.79 -3.90 3.34
N VAL A 16 -8.58 -3.21 4.17
CA VAL A 16 -8.42 -1.76 4.39
C VAL A 16 -7.03 -1.42 4.96
N PRO A 17 -6.59 -2.02 6.11
CA PRO A 17 -5.26 -1.71 6.63
C PRO A 17 -4.14 -2.05 5.65
N GLY A 18 -4.21 -3.18 4.94
CA GLY A 18 -3.20 -3.57 3.96
C GLY A 18 -3.14 -2.62 2.77
N THR A 19 -4.31 -2.23 2.23
CA THR A 19 -4.37 -1.27 1.12
C THR A 19 -3.85 0.11 1.52
N VAL A 20 -4.24 0.63 2.70
CA VAL A 20 -3.76 1.93 3.19
C VAL A 20 -2.25 1.90 3.43
N LEU A 21 -1.72 0.81 4.00
CA LEU A 21 -0.27 0.60 4.12
C LEU A 21 0.41 0.60 2.75
N GLY A 22 -0.17 -0.09 1.78
CA GLY A 22 0.36 -0.15 0.41
C GLY A 22 0.43 1.22 -0.25
N ILE A 23 -0.60 2.04 -0.12
CA ILE A 23 -0.62 3.43 -0.61
C ILE A 23 0.51 4.24 0.04
N GLY A 24 0.63 4.20 1.36
CA GLY A 24 1.66 4.95 2.07
C GLY A 24 3.07 4.48 1.73
N LEU A 25 3.31 3.16 1.66
CA LEU A 25 4.62 2.60 1.29
C LEU A 25 4.97 2.87 -0.17
N GLY A 26 3.99 2.82 -1.08
CA GLY A 26 4.18 3.18 -2.49
C GLY A 26 4.63 4.62 -2.64
N GLY A 27 3.94 5.55 -2.00
CA GLY A 27 4.32 6.95 -1.99
C GLY A 27 5.67 7.21 -1.31
N PHE A 28 6.05 6.42 -0.29
CA PHE A 28 7.41 6.51 0.27
C PHE A 28 8.48 6.07 -0.72
N VAL A 29 8.24 4.98 -1.45
CA VAL A 29 9.22 4.52 -2.46
C VAL A 29 9.37 5.56 -3.56
N ASP A 30 8.27 6.11 -4.05
CA ASP A 30 8.29 7.19 -5.03
C ASP A 30 9.03 8.41 -4.48
N GLY A 31 8.55 8.99 -3.39
CA GLY A 31 9.12 10.22 -2.84
C GLY A 31 10.59 10.08 -2.40
N ILE A 32 10.98 8.97 -1.75
CA ILE A 32 12.36 8.80 -1.30
C ILE A 32 13.26 8.45 -2.49
N LEU A 33 12.86 7.51 -3.34
CA LEU A 33 13.71 7.04 -4.42
C LEU A 33 13.77 8.05 -5.57
N LEU A 34 12.62 8.49 -6.10
CA LEU A 34 12.57 9.31 -7.30
C LEU A 34 12.79 10.79 -7.00
N HIS A 35 12.16 11.34 -5.93
CA HIS A 35 12.31 12.76 -5.61
C HIS A 35 13.62 13.08 -4.86
N GLN A 36 14.03 12.23 -3.88
CA GLN A 36 15.15 12.59 -3.00
C GLN A 36 16.48 11.96 -3.40
N ILE A 37 16.52 10.66 -3.75
CA ILE A 37 17.78 9.96 -4.06
C ILE A 37 18.18 10.17 -5.51
N LEU A 38 17.28 9.82 -6.44
CA LEU A 38 17.55 9.92 -7.88
C LEU A 38 17.34 11.35 -8.41
N GLN A 39 16.50 12.13 -7.73
CA GLN A 39 16.15 13.51 -8.15
C GLN A 39 15.71 13.58 -9.62
N TRP A 40 14.94 12.56 -10.05
CA TRP A 40 14.45 12.49 -11.42
C TRP A 40 13.34 13.51 -11.67
N HIS A 41 12.57 13.80 -10.64
CA HIS A 41 11.53 14.82 -10.61
C HIS A 41 11.28 15.32 -9.17
N HIS A 42 10.47 16.34 -9.04
CA HIS A 42 9.90 16.86 -7.80
C HIS A 42 8.41 17.17 -8.04
N MET A 43 7.62 17.32 -6.99
CA MET A 43 6.16 17.46 -7.05
C MET A 43 5.67 18.54 -8.03
N LEU A 44 6.43 19.62 -8.26
CA LEU A 44 6.03 20.70 -9.15
C LEU A 44 7.05 20.94 -10.28
N SER A 45 7.87 19.95 -10.61
CA SER A 45 9.00 20.13 -11.54
C SER A 45 8.59 20.29 -13.01
N SER A 46 7.36 19.95 -13.37
CA SER A 46 6.81 20.09 -14.73
C SER A 46 5.52 20.91 -14.78
N THR A 47 5.15 21.58 -13.67
CA THR A 47 3.93 22.40 -13.66
C THR A 47 4.03 23.54 -14.67
N ASN A 48 2.89 23.82 -15.27
CA ASN A 48 2.71 24.94 -16.15
C ASN A 48 1.36 25.61 -15.80
N THR A 49 1.31 26.93 -15.86
CA THR A 49 0.15 27.73 -15.50
C THR A 49 -1.09 27.36 -16.34
N ASP A 50 -0.89 26.91 -17.57
CA ASP A 50 -1.98 26.52 -18.47
C ASP A 50 -2.63 25.20 -18.07
N ASN A 51 -1.89 24.31 -17.36
CA ASN A 51 -2.41 23.01 -16.92
C ASN A 51 -3.31 23.15 -15.69
N ILE A 52 -2.80 23.73 -14.62
CA ILE A 52 -3.48 23.73 -13.30
C ILE A 52 -3.47 25.11 -12.62
N GLY A 53 -3.03 26.16 -13.31
CA GLY A 53 -2.90 27.48 -12.73
C GLY A 53 -1.79 27.64 -11.69
N VAL A 54 -0.96 26.62 -11.49
CA VAL A 54 0.18 26.66 -10.57
C VAL A 54 1.41 27.14 -11.32
N ARG A 55 2.11 28.13 -10.72
CA ARG A 55 3.32 28.67 -11.32
C ARG A 55 4.41 27.60 -11.40
N TYR A 56 5.16 27.61 -12.50
CA TYR A 56 6.36 26.80 -12.66
C TYR A 56 7.47 27.23 -11.68
N TYR A 57 8.06 26.25 -11.01
CA TYR A 57 9.17 26.43 -10.08
C TYR A 57 10.38 25.63 -10.56
N PRO A 58 11.30 26.28 -11.30
CA PRO A 58 12.47 25.59 -11.85
C PRO A 58 13.39 25.09 -10.74
N VAL A 59 13.81 23.83 -10.84
CA VAL A 59 14.63 23.16 -9.81
C VAL A 59 16.09 23.60 -9.81
N ASP A 60 16.55 24.28 -10.84
CA ASP A 60 17.90 24.86 -10.98
C ASP A 60 18.05 26.22 -10.30
N THR A 61 16.98 26.76 -9.72
CA THR A 61 16.99 27.99 -8.93
C THR A 61 16.72 27.72 -7.46
N VAL A 62 17.37 28.47 -6.57
CA VAL A 62 17.16 28.31 -5.12
C VAL A 62 15.69 28.52 -4.70
N PRO A 63 14.95 29.55 -5.17
CA PRO A 63 13.54 29.70 -4.83
C PRO A 63 12.67 28.55 -5.37
N GLY A 64 12.94 28.12 -6.59
CA GLY A 64 12.19 27.00 -7.21
C GLY A 64 12.44 25.68 -6.49
N LEU A 65 13.71 25.37 -6.20
CA LEU A 65 14.06 24.16 -5.44
C LEU A 65 13.43 24.16 -4.04
N ARG A 66 13.45 25.31 -3.34
CA ARG A 66 12.79 25.43 -2.02
C ARG A 66 11.29 25.14 -2.09
N MET A 67 10.61 25.61 -3.12
CA MET A 67 9.18 25.35 -3.30
C MET A 67 8.91 23.88 -3.61
N ASN A 68 9.70 23.27 -4.50
CA ASN A 68 9.60 21.83 -4.79
C ASN A 68 9.87 20.99 -3.53
N THR A 69 10.92 21.31 -2.76
CA THR A 69 11.23 20.62 -1.49
C THR A 69 10.09 20.74 -0.47
N LEU A 70 9.38 21.88 -0.41
CA LEU A 70 8.22 22.03 0.46
C LEU A 70 7.10 21.07 0.04
N TRP A 71 6.77 21.00 -1.25
CA TRP A 71 5.73 20.11 -1.75
C TRP A 71 6.10 18.63 -1.64
N ASP A 72 7.36 18.27 -1.90
CA ASP A 72 7.89 16.93 -1.63
C ASP A 72 7.74 16.57 -0.14
N GLY A 73 8.03 17.52 0.76
CA GLY A 73 7.83 17.35 2.20
C GLY A 73 6.37 17.13 2.61
N LEU A 74 5.42 17.88 2.00
CA LEU A 74 3.99 17.68 2.23
C LEU A 74 3.52 16.32 1.71
N PHE A 75 4.01 15.89 0.55
CA PHE A 75 3.76 14.57 0.00
C PHE A 75 4.27 13.47 0.96
N HIS A 76 5.50 13.60 1.46
CA HIS A 76 6.04 12.66 2.46
C HIS A 76 5.22 12.65 3.76
N ALA A 77 4.76 13.80 4.24
CA ALA A 77 3.90 13.87 5.42
C ALA A 77 2.57 13.12 5.19
N PHE A 78 1.97 13.25 4.01
CA PHE A 78 0.76 12.51 3.63
C PHE A 78 1.01 11.00 3.59
N THR A 79 2.07 10.54 2.95
CA THR A 79 2.41 9.12 2.86
C THR A 79 2.75 8.53 4.22
N TRP A 80 3.44 9.30 5.08
CA TRP A 80 3.71 8.93 6.46
C TRP A 80 2.43 8.75 7.28
N LEU A 81 1.48 9.69 7.16
CA LEU A 81 0.17 9.58 7.81
C LEU A 81 -0.59 8.34 7.33
N ALA A 82 -0.54 8.04 6.04
CA ALA A 82 -1.17 6.83 5.48
C ALA A 82 -0.56 5.56 6.11
N VAL A 83 0.77 5.49 6.27
CA VAL A 83 1.44 4.36 6.96
C VAL A 83 0.98 4.27 8.41
N LEU A 84 0.96 5.38 9.17
CA LEU A 84 0.50 5.38 10.57
C LEU A 84 -0.94 4.93 10.71
N ILE A 85 -1.82 5.42 9.84
CA ILE A 85 -3.24 5.01 9.81
C ILE A 85 -3.34 3.51 9.50
N GLY A 86 -2.63 3.06 8.47
CA GLY A 86 -2.61 1.64 8.09
C GLY A 86 -2.12 0.72 9.21
N LEU A 87 -1.03 1.09 9.90
CA LEU A 87 -0.51 0.37 11.07
C LEU A 87 -1.50 0.39 12.23
N SER A 88 -2.12 1.52 12.53
CA SER A 88 -3.12 1.66 13.60
C SER A 88 -4.34 0.78 13.33
N LEU A 89 -4.82 0.77 12.09
CA LEU A 89 -5.92 -0.09 11.66
C LEU A 89 -5.52 -1.57 11.74
N LEU A 90 -4.32 -1.93 11.31
CA LEU A 90 -3.81 -3.30 11.38
C LEU A 90 -3.70 -3.77 12.82
N TYR A 91 -3.10 -2.95 13.70
CA TYR A 91 -2.98 -3.23 15.13
C TYR A 91 -4.36 -3.44 15.77
N SER A 92 -5.32 -2.56 15.50
CA SER A 92 -6.70 -2.70 15.98
C SER A 92 -7.33 -4.04 15.54
N ARG A 93 -7.09 -4.47 14.29
CA ARG A 93 -7.60 -5.75 13.78
C ARG A 93 -6.96 -6.94 14.48
N VAL A 94 -5.65 -6.89 14.73
CA VAL A 94 -4.93 -7.94 15.44
C VAL A 94 -5.46 -8.09 16.87
N LEU A 95 -5.63 -7.00 17.60
CA LEU A 95 -6.17 -7.01 18.97
C LEU A 95 -7.59 -7.62 19.06
N HIS A 96 -8.42 -7.39 18.05
CA HIS A 96 -9.81 -7.88 18.04
C HIS A 96 -9.96 -9.25 17.31
N SER A 97 -8.86 -9.89 16.90
CA SER A 97 -8.91 -11.12 16.11
C SER A 97 -9.25 -12.37 16.91
N ARG A 98 -9.19 -12.33 18.26
CA ARG A 98 -9.50 -13.45 19.17
C ARG A 98 -8.80 -14.76 18.76
N GLY A 99 -7.48 -14.74 18.64
CA GLY A 99 -6.68 -15.91 18.29
C GLY A 99 -6.67 -16.30 16.82
N ARG A 100 -7.21 -15.44 15.95
CA ARG A 100 -7.14 -15.61 14.49
C ARG A 100 -5.99 -14.81 13.92
N VAL A 101 -5.21 -15.43 13.04
CA VAL A 101 -4.10 -14.77 12.33
C VAL A 101 -4.34 -14.85 10.82
N TRP A 102 -3.92 -13.82 10.12
CA TRP A 102 -3.95 -13.83 8.65
C TRP A 102 -2.65 -14.41 8.11
N ARG A 103 -2.74 -15.06 6.97
CA ARG A 103 -1.54 -15.51 6.26
C ARG A 103 -0.77 -14.30 5.77
N SER A 104 0.55 -14.29 5.93
CA SER A 104 1.42 -13.18 5.49
C SER A 104 1.19 -12.80 4.02
N ARG A 105 0.96 -13.79 3.15
CA ARG A 105 0.67 -13.57 1.73
C ARG A 105 -0.59 -12.71 1.49
N GLU A 106 -1.58 -12.82 2.36
CA GLU A 106 -2.82 -12.02 2.23
C GLU A 106 -2.54 -10.56 2.57
N LEU A 107 -1.80 -10.29 3.65
CA LEU A 107 -1.37 -8.94 4.00
C LEU A 107 -0.52 -8.32 2.88
N TRP A 108 0.51 -9.03 2.42
CA TRP A 108 1.36 -8.57 1.32
C TRP A 108 0.58 -8.38 0.03
N GLY A 109 -0.42 -9.23 -0.25
CA GLY A 109 -1.30 -9.05 -1.40
C GLY A 109 -2.09 -7.74 -1.36
N TRP A 110 -2.61 -7.35 -0.19
CA TRP A 110 -3.28 -6.06 -0.03
C TRP A 110 -2.32 -4.87 -0.06
N ILE A 111 -1.11 -5.02 0.48
CA ILE A 111 -0.07 -3.99 0.41
C ILE A 111 0.34 -3.76 -1.06
N LEU A 112 0.64 -4.80 -1.81
CA LEU A 112 0.99 -4.68 -3.24
C LEU A 112 -0.15 -4.07 -4.06
N LEU A 113 -1.40 -4.45 -3.77
CA LEU A 113 -2.57 -3.88 -4.41
C LEU A 113 -2.68 -2.37 -4.11
N GLY A 114 -2.53 -1.97 -2.85
CA GLY A 114 -2.56 -0.56 -2.44
C GLY A 114 -1.45 0.26 -3.09
N TRP A 115 -0.23 -0.28 -3.14
CA TRP A 115 0.89 0.35 -3.83
C TRP A 115 0.62 0.50 -5.34
N GLY A 116 0.16 -0.57 -6.00
CA GLY A 116 -0.19 -0.49 -7.41
C GLY A 116 -1.30 0.52 -7.72
N VAL A 117 -2.32 0.60 -6.85
CA VAL A 117 -3.38 1.63 -6.97
C VAL A 117 -2.79 3.02 -6.83
N PHE A 118 -1.89 3.25 -5.87
CA PHE A 118 -1.18 4.52 -5.73
C PHE A 118 -0.48 4.89 -7.05
N ASN A 119 0.38 4.01 -7.59
CA ASN A 119 1.10 4.28 -8.84
C ASN A 119 0.17 4.56 -10.03
N LEU A 120 -0.96 3.82 -10.13
CA LEU A 120 -1.93 4.05 -11.21
C LEU A 120 -2.62 5.41 -11.07
N VAL A 121 -3.05 5.76 -9.85
CA VAL A 121 -3.73 7.04 -9.59
C VAL A 121 -2.79 8.20 -9.84
N GLU A 122 -1.59 8.16 -9.29
CA GLU A 122 -0.57 9.19 -9.49
C GLU A 122 -0.17 9.29 -10.97
N GLY A 123 0.19 8.18 -11.59
CA GLY A 123 0.60 8.17 -12.99
C GLY A 123 -0.47 8.67 -13.95
N VAL A 124 -1.76 8.36 -13.71
CA VAL A 124 -2.85 8.90 -14.54
C VAL A 124 -3.11 10.36 -14.23
N ILE A 125 -3.21 10.73 -12.95
CA ILE A 125 -3.61 12.09 -12.58
C ILE A 125 -2.44 13.06 -12.77
N ASP A 126 -1.29 12.79 -12.16
CA ASP A 126 -0.22 13.75 -12.06
C ASP A 126 0.67 13.80 -13.29
N HIS A 127 0.94 12.63 -13.93
CA HIS A 127 1.77 12.58 -15.13
C HIS A 127 0.98 12.86 -16.43
N HIS A 128 -0.29 12.38 -16.54
CA HIS A 128 -1.02 12.44 -17.80
C HIS A 128 -2.12 13.50 -17.83
N LEU A 129 -2.95 13.62 -16.77
CA LEU A 129 -4.06 14.56 -16.77
C LEU A 129 -3.63 15.99 -16.38
N LEU A 130 -2.86 16.12 -15.31
CA LEU A 130 -2.42 17.41 -14.78
C LEU A 130 -1.05 17.83 -15.33
N GLY A 131 -0.17 16.87 -15.64
CA GLY A 131 1.18 17.14 -16.12
C GLY A 131 1.99 17.97 -15.13
N ILE A 132 1.80 17.74 -13.81
CA ILE A 132 2.51 18.51 -12.77
C ILE A 132 3.93 18.01 -12.55
N HIS A 133 4.17 16.74 -12.82
CA HIS A 133 5.49 16.13 -12.95
C HIS A 133 5.41 14.88 -13.84
N HIS A 134 6.55 14.32 -14.16
CA HIS A 134 6.69 13.07 -14.91
C HIS A 134 7.76 12.23 -14.22
N VAL A 135 7.72 10.90 -14.35
CA VAL A 135 8.72 10.03 -13.72
C VAL A 135 10.15 10.49 -14.00
N ARG A 136 10.40 10.86 -15.24
CA ARG A 136 11.67 11.46 -15.65
C ARG A 136 11.47 12.32 -16.90
N THR A 137 11.85 13.58 -16.84
CA THR A 137 11.83 14.49 -17.98
C THR A 137 12.91 14.14 -19.01
N GLY A 138 12.70 14.48 -20.27
CA GLY A 138 13.67 14.27 -21.34
C GLY A 138 13.17 13.40 -22.49
N PRO A 139 14.07 12.90 -23.38
CA PRO A 139 13.68 12.27 -24.64
C PRO A 139 12.86 10.98 -24.52
N TYR A 140 12.87 10.33 -23.36
CA TYR A 140 12.16 9.09 -23.10
C TYR A 140 11.05 9.24 -22.05
N GLN A 141 10.58 10.46 -21.78
CA GLN A 141 9.59 10.76 -20.75
C GLN A 141 8.37 9.87 -20.82
N THR A 142 7.73 9.76 -21.99
CA THR A 142 6.54 8.92 -22.19
C THR A 142 6.78 7.44 -21.83
N TRP A 143 7.97 6.92 -22.14
CA TRP A 143 8.30 5.53 -21.81
C TRP A 143 8.48 5.31 -20.30
N TRP A 144 9.01 6.31 -19.60
CA TRP A 144 9.09 6.25 -18.14
C TRP A 144 7.72 6.29 -17.48
N ASP A 145 6.84 7.19 -17.95
CA ASP A 145 5.46 7.29 -17.45
C ASP A 145 4.65 6.02 -17.74
N LEU A 146 4.77 5.45 -18.95
CA LEU A 146 4.14 4.17 -19.27
C LEU A 146 4.70 3.00 -18.46
N GLY A 147 6.02 2.99 -18.22
CA GLY A 147 6.67 2.00 -17.37
C GLY A 147 6.16 2.04 -15.93
N PHE A 148 5.92 3.23 -15.41
CA PHE A 148 5.35 3.45 -14.08
C PHE A 148 3.91 2.94 -13.98
N LEU A 149 3.08 3.21 -14.98
CA LEU A 149 1.72 2.66 -15.06
C LEU A 149 1.73 1.13 -15.19
N LEU A 150 2.63 0.58 -16.01
CA LEU A 150 2.80 -0.87 -16.15
C LEU A 150 3.20 -1.51 -14.81
N LEU A 151 4.14 -0.91 -14.09
CA LEU A 151 4.52 -1.35 -12.74
C LEU A 151 3.31 -1.33 -11.79
N GLY A 152 2.52 -0.26 -11.80
CA GLY A 152 1.28 -0.15 -11.02
C GLY A 152 0.30 -1.28 -11.34
N ALA A 153 0.07 -1.57 -12.63
CA ALA A 153 -0.79 -2.65 -13.06
C ALA A 153 -0.28 -4.03 -12.63
N LEU A 154 1.03 -4.27 -12.75
CA LEU A 154 1.66 -5.52 -12.30
C LEU A 154 1.58 -5.70 -10.79
N LEU A 155 1.73 -4.64 -10.01
CA LEU A 155 1.57 -4.68 -8.55
C LEU A 155 0.11 -5.00 -8.16
N VAL A 156 -0.89 -4.41 -8.82
CA VAL A 156 -2.31 -4.74 -8.61
C VAL A 156 -2.59 -6.19 -8.95
N ALA A 157 -2.14 -6.66 -10.13
CA ALA A 157 -2.34 -8.04 -10.57
C ALA A 157 -1.63 -9.03 -9.64
N GLY A 158 -0.37 -8.78 -9.28
CA GLY A 158 0.42 -9.60 -8.35
C GLY A 158 -0.21 -9.64 -6.96
N GLY A 159 -0.64 -8.50 -6.43
CA GLY A 159 -1.34 -8.41 -5.16
C GLY A 159 -2.65 -9.20 -5.17
N TRP A 160 -3.42 -9.11 -6.24
CA TRP A 160 -4.65 -9.87 -6.41
C TRP A 160 -4.41 -11.39 -6.50
N LEU A 161 -3.40 -11.82 -7.24
CA LEU A 161 -3.01 -13.23 -7.34
C LEU A 161 -2.52 -13.76 -5.98
N LEU A 162 -1.72 -12.99 -5.28
CA LEU A 162 -1.13 -13.38 -4.00
C LEU A 162 -2.20 -13.62 -2.92
N ARG A 163 -3.28 -12.82 -2.89
CA ARG A 163 -4.38 -12.99 -1.94
C ARG A 163 -5.41 -14.04 -2.32
N ARG A 164 -5.44 -14.53 -3.58
CA ARG A 164 -6.32 -15.61 -3.99
C ARG A 164 -6.05 -16.89 -3.18
N GLY A 165 -7.10 -17.45 -2.56
CA GLY A 165 -7.01 -18.66 -1.75
C GLY A 165 -6.42 -18.42 -0.34
N GLY A 166 -6.33 -17.18 0.13
CA GLY A 166 -6.01 -16.81 1.52
C GLY A 166 -7.29 -16.55 2.31
N GLY A 167 -7.32 -17.04 3.54
CA GLY A 167 -8.32 -16.72 4.56
C GLY A 167 -7.63 -16.75 5.92
N PRO A 168 -8.25 -16.19 6.97
CA PRO A 168 -7.70 -16.26 8.32
C PRO A 168 -7.54 -17.74 8.73
N VAL A 169 -6.44 -18.00 9.44
CA VAL A 169 -6.17 -19.31 10.04
C VAL A 169 -6.57 -19.23 11.50
N GLU A 170 -7.37 -20.17 11.96
CA GLU A 170 -7.64 -20.33 13.39
C GLU A 170 -6.42 -20.99 14.03
N LEU A 171 -5.89 -20.37 15.09
CA LEU A 171 -4.92 -21.02 15.96
C LEU A 171 -5.73 -22.06 16.76
N CYS A 172 -5.49 -23.35 16.54
CA CYS A 172 -6.05 -24.40 17.37
C CYS A 172 -5.52 -24.22 18.79
N ASP A 173 -6.42 -24.05 19.76
CA ASP A 173 -6.06 -24.16 21.18
C ASP A 173 -5.49 -25.56 21.40
N GLU A 174 -4.20 -25.64 21.73
CA GLU A 174 -3.57 -26.93 22.12
C GLU A 174 -4.23 -27.56 23.35
N ASP A 175 -5.00 -26.77 24.10
CA ASP A 175 -5.68 -27.19 25.32
C ASP A 175 -6.83 -28.22 25.10
N GLU A 176 -7.45 -28.24 23.92
CA GLU A 176 -8.45 -29.23 23.58
C GLU A 176 -7.84 -30.62 23.26
N ARG A 177 -6.61 -30.69 22.80
CA ARG A 177 -5.92 -31.98 22.58
C ARG A 177 -5.45 -32.64 23.86
N GLY A 178 -5.24 -31.86 24.92
CA GLY A 178 -4.87 -32.39 26.24
C GLY A 178 -6.05 -33.03 27.02
N ARG A 179 -7.26 -32.52 26.79
CA ARG A 179 -8.47 -33.01 27.50
C ARG A 179 -9.09 -34.29 26.94
N GLY A 180 -8.71 -34.69 25.72
CA GLY A 180 -9.23 -35.91 25.07
C GLY A 180 -8.50 -37.20 25.45
N ARG A 181 -7.41 -37.15 26.21
CA ARG A 181 -6.67 -38.30 26.70
C ARG A 181 -6.78 -38.43 28.22
N GLY A 182 -8.01 -38.61 28.72
CA GLY A 182 -8.19 -39.13 30.06
C GLY A 182 -7.60 -40.55 30.14
N PRO A 183 -6.91 -40.93 31.24
CA PRO A 183 -6.36 -42.26 31.37
C PRO A 183 -7.51 -43.25 31.31
N ALA A 184 -7.37 -44.25 30.44
CA ALA A 184 -8.27 -45.42 30.45
C ALA A 184 -8.19 -46.10 31.84
N VAL A 185 -9.26 -46.06 32.59
CA VAL A 185 -9.37 -46.77 33.86
C VAL A 185 -9.45 -48.26 33.50
N PRO A 186 -8.50 -49.11 33.98
CA PRO A 186 -8.61 -50.53 33.78
C PRO A 186 -9.78 -51.05 34.64
N MET A 187 -10.79 -51.61 33.99
CA MET A 187 -11.81 -52.35 34.71
C MET A 187 -11.23 -53.72 35.14
N SER A 188 -11.11 -53.92 36.44
CA SER A 188 -10.83 -55.18 37.09
C SER A 188 -12.11 -56.01 37.29
#